data_cd981bba8efc7e900fd80fbc0d7ea7f3
#
_entry.id   cd981bba8efc7e900fd80fbc0d7ea7f3
#
_cell.length_a   1.000
_cell.length_b   1.000
_cell.length_c   1.000
_cell.angle_alpha   90.00
_cell.angle_beta   90.00
_cell.angle_gamma   90.00
#
_symmetry.space_group_name_H-M   'P 1'
#
loop_
_entity.id
_entity.type
_entity.pdbx_description
1 polymer ?
#
loop_
_entity_poly.entity_id
_entity_poly.type
_entity_poly.pdbx_seq_one_letter_code
_entity_poly.pdbx_strand_id
1 'polypeptide(L)'
;LLVSVRLAAQCTDARVNVVVEGLFAKYPTVEALAEADVNDIEEIVRPCGLGKSKARDISACMKMLRDEYGGKIPKDFNAILKLPGVGRKSANLIMGDVFGEPAIVTDTHCIRLVNRIGLVDGIKDPKKVEMELWKLVPPEEGSDFCHRLVYHGREVCTARTKPHCDRCCLADICKKVGVEK
;
A
#
# COMPACT_ATOMS: atom_id res chain seq x y z
N LEU A 1 10.43 -0.63 -3.68
CA LEU A 1 9.00 -0.59 -3.33
C LEU A 1 8.69 -1.41 -2.08
N LEU A 2 9.04 -2.71 -2.01
CA LEU A 2 8.72 -3.61 -0.90
C LEU A 2 9.09 -3.03 0.48
N VAL A 3 10.33 -2.55 0.64
CA VAL A 3 10.80 -1.90 1.88
C VAL A 3 10.01 -0.62 2.16
N SER A 4 9.82 0.22 1.14
CA SER A 4 9.08 1.49 1.29
C SER A 4 7.65 1.25 1.76
N VAL A 5 6.97 0.26 1.22
CA VAL A 5 5.60 -0.10 1.61
C VAL A 5 5.54 -0.57 3.08
N ARG A 6 6.54 -1.35 3.53
CA ARG A 6 6.61 -1.74 4.95
C ARG A 6 6.87 -0.53 5.85
N LEU A 7 7.72 0.40 5.42
CA LEU A 7 7.99 1.63 6.16
C LEU A 7 6.80 2.59 6.20
N ALA A 8 5.97 2.62 5.16
CA ALA A 8 4.79 3.48 5.06
C ALA A 8 3.68 3.15 6.05
N ALA A 9 3.70 1.97 6.68
CA ALA A 9 2.75 1.63 7.74
C ALA A 9 2.82 2.64 8.89
N GLN A 10 1.75 3.45 9.08
CA GLN A 10 1.65 4.52 10.08
C GLN A 10 2.74 5.60 9.95
N CYS A 11 3.21 5.86 8.72
CA CYS A 11 4.21 6.88 8.43
C CYS A 11 3.81 7.67 7.18
N THR A 12 4.29 8.91 7.07
CA THR A 12 4.08 9.74 5.88
C THR A 12 5.03 9.37 4.77
N ASP A 13 4.58 9.49 3.52
CA ASP A 13 5.39 9.19 2.33
C ASP A 13 6.68 10.03 2.30
N ALA A 14 6.60 11.31 2.65
CA ALA A 14 7.77 12.20 2.69
C ALA A 14 8.87 11.69 3.64
N ARG A 15 8.48 11.20 4.82
CA ARG A 15 9.44 10.62 5.78
C ARG A 15 10.00 9.29 5.30
N VAL A 16 9.18 8.45 4.70
CA VAL A 16 9.62 7.18 4.12
C VAL A 16 10.67 7.42 3.05
N ASN A 17 10.46 8.38 2.15
CA ASN A 17 11.41 8.68 1.08
C ASN A 17 12.80 9.07 1.61
N VAL A 18 12.86 9.93 2.63
CA VAL A 18 14.14 10.32 3.26
C VAL A 18 14.82 9.12 3.92
N VAL A 19 14.08 8.30 4.66
CA VAL A 19 14.64 7.15 5.38
C VAL A 19 15.13 6.07 4.41
N VAL A 20 14.38 5.81 3.34
CA VAL A 20 14.73 4.81 2.32
C VAL A 20 16.01 5.19 1.58
N GLU A 21 16.21 6.47 1.28
CA GLU A 21 17.44 6.95 0.66
C GLU A 21 18.66 6.63 1.53
N GLY A 22 18.61 6.94 2.82
CA GLY A 22 19.68 6.61 3.77
C GLY A 22 19.90 5.10 3.94
N LEU A 23 18.81 4.34 3.98
CA LEU A 23 18.88 2.88 4.11
C LEU A 23 19.57 2.24 2.89
N PHE A 24 19.18 2.62 1.69
CA PHE A 24 19.76 2.07 0.47
C PHE A 24 21.16 2.62 0.14
N ALA A 25 21.52 3.81 0.63
CA ALA A 25 22.88 4.29 0.56
C ALA A 25 23.85 3.40 1.39
N LYS A 26 23.38 2.91 2.55
CA LYS A 26 24.18 2.01 3.41
C LYS A 26 24.09 0.55 2.95
N TYR A 27 22.93 0.08 2.50
CA TYR A 27 22.65 -1.30 2.12
C TYR A 27 22.02 -1.36 0.73
N PRO A 28 22.79 -1.28 -0.35
CA PRO A 28 22.27 -1.08 -1.71
C PRO A 28 21.66 -2.34 -2.36
N THR A 29 21.86 -3.52 -1.78
CA THR A 29 21.36 -4.79 -2.35
C THR A 29 20.53 -5.59 -1.35
N VAL A 30 19.80 -6.58 -1.86
CA VAL A 30 19.04 -7.53 -1.03
C VAL A 30 19.99 -8.29 -0.09
N GLU A 31 21.15 -8.71 -0.59
CA GLU A 31 22.16 -9.43 0.16
C GLU A 31 22.71 -8.56 1.31
N ALA A 32 23.06 -7.31 1.01
CA ALA A 32 23.56 -6.37 2.01
C ALA A 32 22.54 -6.13 3.13
N LEU A 33 21.24 -5.96 2.79
CA LEU A 33 20.17 -5.83 3.78
C LEU A 33 19.90 -7.13 4.54
N ALA A 34 20.03 -8.28 3.90
CA ALA A 34 19.85 -9.58 4.53
C ALA A 34 20.95 -9.88 5.57
N GLU A 35 22.17 -9.41 5.33
CA GLU A 35 23.35 -9.58 6.21
C GLU A 35 23.47 -8.46 7.26
N ALA A 36 22.76 -7.36 7.10
CA ALA A 36 22.82 -6.22 8.01
C ALA A 36 22.36 -6.60 9.44
N ASP A 37 23.00 -6.00 10.44
CA ASP A 37 22.52 -6.09 11.81
C ASP A 37 21.13 -5.42 11.94
N VAL A 38 20.21 -6.13 12.55
CA VAL A 38 18.82 -5.65 12.72
C VAL A 38 18.77 -4.37 13.54
N ASN A 39 19.67 -4.18 14.50
CA ASN A 39 19.74 -2.96 15.31
C ASN A 39 20.20 -1.76 14.46
N ASP A 40 21.11 -1.96 13.53
CA ASP A 40 21.54 -0.92 12.57
C ASP A 40 20.38 -0.50 11.65
N ILE A 41 19.64 -1.50 11.14
CA ILE A 41 18.43 -1.22 10.35
C ILE A 41 17.41 -0.44 11.23
N GLU A 42 17.20 -0.87 12.49
CA GLU A 42 16.29 -0.20 13.42
C GLU A 42 16.66 1.27 13.62
N GLU A 43 17.93 1.59 13.83
CA GLU A 43 18.38 2.97 14.01
C GLU A 43 18.02 3.84 12.80
N ILE A 44 18.24 3.33 11.58
CA ILE A 44 17.93 4.05 10.35
C ILE A 44 16.42 4.25 10.17
N VAL A 45 15.61 3.19 10.42
CA VAL A 45 14.17 3.22 10.15
C VAL A 45 13.33 3.77 11.31
N ARG A 46 13.92 4.01 12.47
CA ARG A 46 13.25 4.55 13.68
C ARG A 46 12.39 5.79 13.41
N PRO A 47 12.81 6.76 12.58
CA PRO A 47 11.99 7.93 12.27
C PRO A 47 10.64 7.62 11.63
N CYS A 48 10.48 6.43 11.02
CA CYS A 48 9.21 5.98 10.46
C CYS A 48 8.23 5.43 11.50
N GLY A 49 8.60 5.38 12.79
CA GLY A 49 7.81 4.72 13.83
C GLY A 49 7.86 3.20 13.75
N LEU A 50 7.54 2.52 14.85
CA LEU A 50 7.57 1.04 14.93
C LEU A 50 8.93 0.44 14.48
N GLY A 51 10.04 1.13 14.71
CA GLY A 51 11.36 0.83 14.19
C GLY A 51 11.78 -0.63 14.40
N LYS A 52 11.64 -1.14 15.61
CA LYS A 52 11.99 -2.52 15.98
C LYS A 52 11.23 -3.59 15.17
N SER A 53 9.91 -3.40 14.99
CA SER A 53 9.10 -4.33 14.20
C SER A 53 9.45 -4.22 12.71
N LYS A 54 9.58 -2.99 12.19
CA LYS A 54 9.92 -2.75 10.80
C LYS A 54 11.30 -3.29 10.44
N ALA A 55 12.30 -3.09 11.29
CA ALA A 55 13.65 -3.62 11.08
C ALA A 55 13.69 -5.15 11.02
N ARG A 56 12.98 -5.82 11.94
CA ARG A 56 12.86 -7.29 11.94
C ARG A 56 12.20 -7.80 10.66
N ASP A 57 11.10 -7.18 10.26
CA ASP A 57 10.37 -7.58 9.07
C ASP A 57 11.22 -7.37 7.81
N ILE A 58 11.91 -6.23 7.70
CA ILE A 58 12.80 -5.93 6.57
C ILE A 58 13.94 -6.96 6.51
N SER A 59 14.66 -7.19 7.61
CA SER A 59 15.73 -8.19 7.66
C SER A 59 15.24 -9.58 7.28
N ALA A 60 14.15 -10.05 7.89
CA ALA A 60 13.60 -11.37 7.62
C ALA A 60 13.11 -11.48 6.16
N CYS A 61 12.47 -10.44 5.63
CA CYS A 61 12.03 -10.40 4.23
C CYS A 61 13.21 -10.47 3.26
N MET A 62 14.28 -9.72 3.50
CA MET A 62 15.46 -9.75 2.64
C MET A 62 16.19 -11.10 2.70
N LYS A 63 16.27 -11.73 3.87
CA LYS A 63 16.80 -13.09 4.02
C LYS A 63 15.98 -14.09 3.20
N MET A 64 14.66 -14.06 3.32
CA MET A 64 13.79 -14.95 2.54
C MET A 64 13.91 -14.71 1.02
N LEU A 65 14.00 -13.45 0.58
CA LEU A 65 14.22 -13.14 -0.84
C LEU A 65 15.57 -13.69 -1.34
N ARG A 66 16.63 -13.51 -0.57
CA ARG A 66 17.96 -14.04 -0.91
C ARG A 66 17.95 -15.56 -0.99
N ASP A 67 17.43 -16.23 0.04
CA ASP A 67 17.61 -17.66 0.27
C ASP A 67 16.62 -18.51 -0.56
N GLU A 68 15.39 -18.02 -0.77
CA GLU A 68 14.32 -18.79 -1.41
C GLU A 68 13.97 -18.28 -2.83
N TYR A 69 14.27 -17.02 -3.14
CA TYR A 69 13.85 -16.38 -4.40
C TYR A 69 15.00 -15.77 -5.22
N GLY A 70 16.27 -16.09 -4.87
CA GLY A 70 17.45 -15.60 -5.60
C GLY A 70 17.56 -14.08 -5.66
N GLY A 71 17.16 -13.39 -4.58
CA GLY A 71 17.21 -11.93 -4.45
C GLY A 71 16.12 -11.19 -5.24
N LYS A 72 15.14 -11.89 -5.82
CA LYS A 72 14.07 -11.29 -6.63
C LYS A 72 12.71 -11.45 -5.94
N ILE A 73 11.83 -10.47 -6.15
CA ILE A 73 10.44 -10.60 -5.69
C ILE A 73 9.73 -11.64 -6.57
N PRO A 74 9.08 -12.67 -6.00
CA PRO A 74 8.34 -13.66 -6.78
C PRO A 74 7.12 -13.02 -7.47
N LYS A 75 6.86 -13.40 -8.73
CA LYS A 75 5.65 -12.99 -9.47
C LYS A 75 4.49 -13.94 -9.16
N ASP A 76 4.18 -14.09 -7.88
CA ASP A 76 3.06 -14.90 -7.38
C ASP A 76 2.49 -14.25 -6.12
N PHE A 77 1.19 -13.98 -6.12
CA PHE A 77 0.50 -13.29 -5.02
C PHE A 77 0.63 -14.03 -3.69
N ASN A 78 0.51 -15.36 -3.70
CA ASN A 78 0.59 -16.15 -2.47
C ASN A 78 2.03 -16.26 -1.94
N ALA A 79 3.02 -16.29 -2.84
CA ALA A 79 4.42 -16.21 -2.46
C ALA A 79 4.77 -14.85 -1.85
N ILE A 80 4.28 -13.75 -2.44
CA ILE A 80 4.45 -12.39 -1.89
C ILE A 80 3.82 -12.28 -0.49
N LEU A 81 2.64 -12.86 -0.26
CA LEU A 81 1.98 -12.86 1.05
C LEU A 81 2.76 -13.60 2.14
N LYS A 82 3.67 -14.51 1.79
CA LYS A 82 4.53 -15.22 2.76
C LYS A 82 5.71 -14.37 3.20
N LEU A 83 6.05 -13.32 2.47
CA LEU A 83 7.16 -12.45 2.81
C LEU A 83 6.90 -11.72 4.13
N PRO A 84 7.84 -11.73 5.09
CA PRO A 84 7.70 -11.06 6.37
C PRO A 84 7.32 -9.58 6.22
N GLY A 85 6.31 -9.14 6.97
CA GLY A 85 5.82 -7.77 6.95
C GLY A 85 4.96 -7.39 5.74
N VAL A 86 4.64 -8.33 4.85
CA VAL A 86 3.80 -8.10 3.68
C VAL A 86 2.37 -8.58 3.94
N GLY A 87 1.44 -7.65 3.96
CA GLY A 87 0.02 -7.93 4.01
C GLY A 87 -0.64 -7.93 2.63
N ARG A 88 -1.94 -8.27 2.57
CA ARG A 88 -2.72 -8.34 1.33
C ARG A 88 -2.69 -7.05 0.51
N LYS A 89 -2.83 -5.88 1.17
CA LYS A 89 -2.71 -4.57 0.51
C LYS A 89 -1.36 -4.41 -0.19
N SER A 90 -0.27 -4.74 0.50
CA SER A 90 1.09 -4.62 -0.04
C SER A 90 1.34 -5.60 -1.17
N ALA A 91 0.81 -6.82 -1.07
CA ALA A 91 0.91 -7.82 -2.12
C ALA A 91 0.19 -7.35 -3.40
N ASN A 92 -1.04 -6.85 -3.28
CA ASN A 92 -1.77 -6.26 -4.42
C ASN A 92 -1.01 -5.09 -5.04
N LEU A 93 -0.44 -4.19 -4.22
CA LEU A 93 0.34 -3.07 -4.74
C LEU A 93 1.56 -3.55 -5.54
N ILE A 94 2.26 -4.57 -5.05
CA ILE A 94 3.42 -5.14 -5.75
C ILE A 94 2.98 -5.83 -7.05
N MET A 95 1.88 -6.57 -7.04
CA MET A 95 1.36 -7.22 -8.25
C MET A 95 1.02 -6.17 -9.33
N GLY A 96 0.32 -5.10 -8.96
CA GLY A 96 -0.05 -4.03 -9.90
C GLY A 96 1.15 -3.19 -10.34
N ASP A 97 1.88 -2.61 -9.41
CA ASP A 97 2.86 -1.57 -9.70
C ASP A 97 4.21 -2.12 -10.19
N VAL A 98 4.59 -3.35 -9.80
CA VAL A 98 5.86 -3.96 -10.20
C VAL A 98 5.68 -4.91 -11.38
N PHE A 99 4.61 -5.69 -11.37
CA PHE A 99 4.43 -6.75 -12.36
C PHE A 99 3.38 -6.42 -13.43
N GLY A 100 2.63 -5.33 -13.28
CA GLY A 100 1.56 -4.96 -14.21
C GLY A 100 0.40 -5.97 -14.24
N GLU A 101 0.26 -6.77 -13.17
CA GLU A 101 -0.80 -7.76 -13.05
C GLU A 101 -2.08 -7.11 -12.48
N PRO A 102 -3.26 -7.63 -12.80
CA PRO A 102 -4.50 -7.17 -12.22
C PRO A 102 -4.45 -7.13 -10.70
N ALA A 103 -4.76 -5.97 -10.11
CA ALA A 103 -4.70 -5.78 -8.66
C ALA A 103 -5.74 -4.77 -8.19
N ILE A 104 -6.31 -5.01 -7.01
CA ILE A 104 -7.18 -4.07 -6.30
C ILE A 104 -6.54 -3.74 -4.95
N VAL A 105 -6.07 -2.51 -4.79
CA VAL A 105 -5.41 -2.04 -3.57
C VAL A 105 -6.42 -1.34 -2.67
N THR A 106 -6.94 -2.05 -1.66
CA THR A 106 -7.92 -1.52 -0.72
C THR A 106 -7.24 -0.80 0.44
N ASP A 107 -6.88 0.45 0.20
CA ASP A 107 -6.39 1.35 1.23
C ASP A 107 -7.54 2.15 1.89
N THR A 108 -7.21 3.03 2.82
CA THR A 108 -8.19 3.87 3.51
C THR A 108 -8.93 4.83 2.57
N HIS A 109 -8.29 5.29 1.49
CA HIS A 109 -8.95 6.11 0.46
C HIS A 109 -9.92 5.27 -0.35
N CYS A 110 -9.48 4.12 -0.84
CA CYS A 110 -10.32 3.19 -1.60
C CYS A 110 -11.59 2.84 -0.80
N ILE A 111 -11.43 2.29 0.42
CA ILE A 111 -12.57 1.88 1.27
C ILE A 111 -13.53 3.05 1.51
N ARG A 112 -13.02 4.23 1.83
CA ARG A 112 -13.85 5.41 2.07
C ARG A 112 -14.62 5.83 0.83
N LEU A 113 -13.94 5.97 -0.31
CA LEU A 113 -14.54 6.50 -1.52
C LEU A 113 -15.56 5.55 -2.13
N VAL A 114 -15.25 4.25 -2.20
CA VAL A 114 -16.19 3.28 -2.80
C VAL A 114 -17.50 3.18 -2.00
N ASN A 115 -17.43 3.36 -0.68
CA ASN A 115 -18.62 3.48 0.17
C ASN A 115 -19.37 4.80 -0.09
N ARG A 116 -18.67 5.95 -0.12
CA ARG A 116 -19.29 7.26 -0.36
C ARG A 116 -19.94 7.35 -1.74
N ILE A 117 -19.28 6.83 -2.76
CA ILE A 117 -19.80 6.77 -4.13
C ILE A 117 -21.00 5.82 -4.21
N GLY A 118 -20.99 4.77 -3.40
CA GLY A 118 -22.05 3.74 -3.35
C GLY A 118 -21.76 2.57 -4.29
N LEU A 119 -20.50 2.28 -4.58
CA LEU A 119 -20.05 1.07 -5.26
C LEU A 119 -20.13 -0.17 -4.35
N VAL A 120 -19.95 0.03 -3.05
CA VAL A 120 -20.19 -0.97 -2.01
C VAL A 120 -21.07 -0.37 -0.92
N ASP A 121 -21.74 -1.21 -0.14
CA ASP A 121 -22.68 -0.76 0.88
C ASP A 121 -22.16 -1.05 2.29
N GLY A 122 -21.64 -0.03 2.96
CA GLY A 122 -21.22 -0.05 4.36
C GLY A 122 -20.05 -1.00 4.68
N ILE A 123 -19.38 -1.57 3.69
CA ILE A 123 -18.30 -2.55 3.89
C ILE A 123 -17.02 -1.85 4.31
N LYS A 124 -16.48 -2.20 5.48
CA LYS A 124 -15.24 -1.63 6.03
C LYS A 124 -14.06 -2.61 5.98
N ASP A 125 -14.32 -3.90 5.88
CA ASP A 125 -13.28 -4.92 5.80
C ASP A 125 -12.56 -4.85 4.44
N PRO A 126 -11.22 -4.64 4.42
CA PRO A 126 -10.48 -4.44 3.18
C PRO A 126 -10.61 -5.60 2.19
N LYS A 127 -10.59 -6.84 2.69
CA LYS A 127 -10.69 -8.04 1.83
C LYS A 127 -12.08 -8.15 1.22
N LYS A 128 -13.13 -7.85 1.98
CA LYS A 128 -14.51 -7.86 1.47
C LYS A 128 -14.70 -6.77 0.42
N VAL A 129 -14.18 -5.56 0.66
CA VAL A 129 -14.19 -4.48 -0.34
C VAL A 129 -13.48 -4.90 -1.61
N GLU A 130 -12.29 -5.48 -1.52
CA GLU A 130 -11.55 -5.99 -2.66
C GLU A 130 -12.39 -6.99 -3.47
N MET A 131 -13.01 -7.96 -2.80
CA MET A 131 -13.82 -8.99 -3.46
C MET A 131 -15.07 -8.42 -4.15
N GLU A 132 -15.70 -7.39 -3.60
CA GLU A 132 -16.81 -6.71 -4.26
C GLU A 132 -16.32 -5.89 -5.47
N LEU A 133 -15.19 -5.21 -5.35
CA LEU A 133 -14.64 -4.42 -6.45
C LEU A 133 -14.22 -5.28 -7.63
N TRP A 134 -13.73 -6.51 -7.40
CA TRP A 134 -13.45 -7.48 -8.49
C TRP A 134 -14.67 -7.84 -9.35
N LYS A 135 -15.88 -7.63 -8.83
CA LYS A 135 -17.13 -7.86 -9.60
C LYS A 135 -17.52 -6.65 -10.45
N LEU A 136 -16.98 -5.47 -10.15
CA LEU A 136 -17.38 -4.18 -10.72
C LEU A 136 -16.33 -3.56 -11.63
N VAL A 137 -15.05 -3.78 -11.31
CA VAL A 137 -13.91 -3.17 -11.99
C VAL A 137 -13.26 -4.19 -12.91
N PRO A 138 -13.10 -3.89 -14.21
CA PRO A 138 -12.36 -4.75 -15.11
C PRO A 138 -10.95 -5.03 -14.55
N PRO A 139 -10.45 -6.26 -14.64
CA PRO A 139 -9.16 -6.63 -14.04
C PRO A 139 -8.00 -5.72 -14.45
N GLU A 140 -7.93 -5.35 -15.72
CA GLU A 140 -6.92 -4.47 -16.32
C GLU A 140 -6.95 -3.02 -15.78
N GLU A 141 -8.11 -2.57 -15.30
CA GLU A 141 -8.31 -1.23 -14.75
C GLU A 141 -8.07 -1.15 -13.22
N GLY A 142 -7.93 -2.29 -12.55
CA GLY A 142 -7.95 -2.38 -11.08
C GLY A 142 -6.90 -1.51 -10.39
N SER A 143 -5.65 -1.56 -10.84
CA SER A 143 -4.56 -0.77 -10.27
C SER A 143 -4.78 0.73 -10.49
N ASP A 144 -5.07 1.14 -11.73
CA ASP A 144 -5.35 2.53 -12.09
C ASP A 144 -6.57 3.10 -11.35
N PHE A 145 -7.63 2.31 -11.24
CA PHE A 145 -8.81 2.67 -10.46
C PHE A 145 -8.44 3.00 -9.01
N CYS A 146 -7.63 2.16 -8.37
CA CYS A 146 -7.20 2.38 -6.99
C CYS A 146 -6.32 3.63 -6.86
N HIS A 147 -5.38 3.86 -7.78
CA HIS A 147 -4.55 5.07 -7.79
C HIS A 147 -5.39 6.34 -7.97
N ARG A 148 -6.34 6.34 -8.91
CA ARG A 148 -7.29 7.46 -9.10
C ARG A 148 -8.08 7.76 -7.82
N LEU A 149 -8.52 6.74 -7.08
CA LEU A 149 -9.20 6.93 -5.79
C LEU A 149 -8.29 7.56 -4.74
N VAL A 150 -7.00 7.24 -4.70
CA VAL A 150 -6.05 7.88 -3.78
C VAL A 150 -5.91 9.37 -4.08
N TYR A 151 -5.66 9.75 -5.35
CA TYR A 151 -5.56 11.16 -5.75
C TYR A 151 -6.86 11.91 -5.48
N HIS A 152 -7.99 11.37 -5.91
CA HIS A 152 -9.30 11.97 -5.67
C HIS A 152 -9.61 12.11 -4.18
N GLY A 153 -9.20 11.13 -3.38
CA GLY A 153 -9.38 11.13 -1.93
C GLY A 153 -8.48 12.12 -1.18
N ARG A 154 -7.35 12.49 -1.75
CA ARG A 154 -6.45 13.52 -1.20
C ARG A 154 -6.91 14.92 -1.53
N GLU A 155 -7.37 15.16 -2.75
CA GLU A 155 -7.62 16.49 -3.30
C GLU A 155 -9.08 16.93 -3.25
N VAL A 156 -10.00 16.00 -3.45
CA VAL A 156 -11.44 16.32 -3.60
C VAL A 156 -12.29 15.67 -2.51
N CYS A 157 -12.29 14.33 -2.44
CA CYS A 157 -13.12 13.60 -1.48
C CYS A 157 -12.37 13.35 -0.16
N THR A 158 -12.04 14.44 0.54
CA THR A 158 -11.20 14.44 1.75
C THR A 158 -11.84 13.71 2.94
N ALA A 159 -10.98 13.22 3.89
CA ALA A 159 -11.45 12.47 5.06
C ALA A 159 -11.70 13.37 6.28
N ARG A 160 -10.83 14.37 6.49
CA ARG A 160 -10.80 15.18 7.72
C ARG A 160 -11.49 16.53 7.58
N THR A 161 -11.72 16.96 6.36
CA THR A 161 -12.41 18.21 6.02
C THR A 161 -13.65 17.90 5.20
N LYS A 162 -14.55 18.87 5.06
CA LYS A 162 -15.72 18.73 4.18
C LYS A 162 -15.22 18.42 2.75
N PRO A 163 -15.73 17.35 2.10
CA PRO A 163 -15.37 17.06 0.72
C PRO A 163 -15.80 18.15 -0.23
N HIS A 164 -15.01 18.38 -1.27
CA HIS A 164 -15.28 19.38 -2.32
C HIS A 164 -16.23 18.82 -3.38
N CYS A 165 -17.49 18.52 -2.98
CA CYS A 165 -18.50 17.95 -3.86
C CYS A 165 -18.93 18.90 -4.99
N ASP A 166 -18.76 20.20 -4.81
CA ASP A 166 -19.02 21.27 -5.78
C ASP A 166 -18.13 21.19 -7.02
N ARG A 167 -16.89 20.70 -6.86
CA ARG A 167 -15.94 20.51 -7.97
C ARG A 167 -15.63 19.05 -8.28
N CYS A 168 -16.42 18.13 -7.74
CA CYS A 168 -16.21 16.69 -7.89
C CYS A 168 -16.73 16.21 -9.25
N CYS A 169 -15.90 15.58 -10.06
CA CYS A 169 -16.30 15.00 -11.34
C CYS A 169 -17.32 13.84 -11.22
N LEU A 170 -17.50 13.31 -10.02
CA LEU A 170 -18.46 12.25 -9.72
C LEU A 170 -19.74 12.76 -9.05
N ALA A 171 -19.94 14.08 -8.94
CA ALA A 171 -21.01 14.68 -8.13
C ALA A 171 -22.42 14.20 -8.52
N ASP A 172 -22.65 13.99 -9.82
CA ASP A 172 -23.95 13.63 -10.37
C ASP A 172 -24.33 12.16 -10.15
N ILE A 173 -23.34 11.28 -10.10
CA ILE A 173 -23.53 9.83 -9.92
C ILE A 173 -23.25 9.33 -8.50
N CYS A 174 -22.63 10.16 -7.67
CA CYS A 174 -22.22 9.81 -6.31
C CYS A 174 -23.39 9.78 -5.35
N LYS A 175 -23.59 8.66 -4.63
CA LYS A 175 -24.62 8.55 -3.59
C LYS A 175 -24.37 9.43 -2.36
N LYS A 176 -23.15 9.94 -2.19
CA LYS A 176 -22.72 10.82 -1.08
C LYS A 176 -22.98 10.21 0.31
N VAL A 177 -22.84 8.90 0.44
CA VAL A 177 -23.09 8.17 1.70
C VAL A 177 -22.11 8.66 2.78
N GLY A 178 -22.66 9.10 3.92
CA GLY A 178 -21.87 9.62 5.05
C GLY A 178 -21.13 10.93 4.75
N VAL A 179 -21.55 11.67 3.73
CA VAL A 179 -21.09 13.04 3.45
C VAL A 179 -22.14 14.00 3.99
N GLU A 180 -21.80 14.77 5.02
CA GLU A 180 -22.66 15.83 5.54
C GLU A 180 -22.89 16.92 4.47
N LYS A 181 -24.15 17.39 4.39
CA LYS A 181 -24.57 18.46 3.47
C LYS A 181 -24.00 19.82 3.86
#